data_0b2a6976f4b24cd5aa26141e33cb9fd2
#
_entry.id   0b2a6976f4b24cd5aa26141e33cb9fd2
#
_cell.length_a   1.000
_cell.length_b   1.000
_cell.length_c   1.000
_cell.angle_alpha   90.00
_cell.angle_beta   90.00
_cell.angle_gamma   90.00
#
_symmetry.space_group_name_H-M   'P 1'
#
loop_
_entity.id
_entity.type
_entity.pdbx_description
1 polymer ?
#
loop_
_entity_poly.entity_id
_entity_poly.type
_entity_poly.pdbx_seq_one_letter_code
_entity_poly.pdbx_strand_id
1 'polypeptide(L)'
;MRITTLFFALSILLLSACNNGASNSKSNYHDTTGRKDILSGGVQMIPVQTPKGTFNVWTKRVGNNPKIKVLLLHGGPGATHEYFECFDSFFPQEGFEYYYYDQLGSAYSDNPKDSTLWTIDHFVEEVETVRKALNMDSSNFILLGHSWGGILATEYALKYQKNLKGLVISNMVPSVPEYNAYANNVLGPKLPAAVLASIRSYEAKGDYTNPVYLKLIEDNYYPEHILRMPPANWPDPVKRAFAKLNFPLYLQMQGPSEFGIVGNASLREWNRKPDLHLIKVPVLSIGGEFDTMDPKAMEEIAKLVPNGQYLYCSKGSHMSMYDDQQTYFTGLIKFIKGLDK
;
A
#
# COMPACT_ATOMS: atom_id res chain seq x y z
N MET A 1 46.66 -73.77 -25.03
CA MET A 1 46.32 -72.67 -24.12
C MET A 1 46.17 -71.39 -24.97
N ARG A 2 44.96 -71.02 -25.38
CA ARG A 2 44.74 -69.84 -26.23
C ARG A 2 44.07 -68.81 -25.38
N ILE A 3 44.69 -67.63 -25.21
CA ILE A 3 44.22 -66.50 -24.49
C ILE A 3 43.47 -65.65 -25.48
N THR A 4 42.16 -65.52 -25.29
CA THR A 4 41.27 -64.64 -26.10
C THR A 4 41.16 -63.28 -25.42
N THR A 5 41.72 -62.27 -26.06
CA THR A 5 41.64 -60.88 -25.61
C THR A 5 40.29 -60.25 -26.07
N LEU A 6 39.46 -59.84 -25.11
CA LEU A 6 38.20 -59.16 -25.38
C LEU A 6 38.45 -57.63 -25.46
N PHE A 7 38.20 -57.05 -26.66
CA PHE A 7 38.20 -55.59 -26.83
C PHE A 7 36.83 -55.04 -26.43
N PHE A 8 36.80 -54.20 -25.40
CA PHE A 8 35.59 -53.38 -25.06
C PHE A 8 35.65 -52.11 -25.89
N ALA A 9 34.76 -51.94 -26.84
CA ALA A 9 34.53 -50.70 -27.57
C ALA A 9 33.66 -49.78 -26.71
N LEU A 10 34.24 -48.70 -26.22
CA LEU A 10 33.54 -47.65 -25.50
C LEU A 10 32.89 -46.68 -26.50
N SER A 11 31.59 -46.80 -26.71
CA SER A 11 30.84 -45.88 -27.56
C SER A 11 30.54 -44.58 -26.76
N ILE A 12 31.27 -43.51 -27.09
CA ILE A 12 31.00 -42.17 -26.57
C ILE A 12 29.79 -41.59 -27.32
N LEU A 13 28.64 -41.58 -26.68
CA LEU A 13 27.44 -40.82 -27.14
C LEU A 13 27.69 -39.31 -26.83
N LEU A 14 28.00 -38.56 -27.89
CA LEU A 14 27.95 -37.10 -27.85
C LEU A 14 26.50 -36.66 -27.79
N LEU A 15 26.01 -36.35 -26.60
CA LEU A 15 24.77 -35.60 -26.40
C LEU A 15 24.99 -34.14 -26.80
N SER A 16 24.64 -33.80 -28.02
CA SER A 16 24.46 -32.39 -28.43
C SER A 16 23.33 -31.79 -27.65
N ALA A 17 23.63 -31.11 -26.53
CA ALA A 17 22.66 -30.23 -25.85
C ALA A 17 22.39 -29.05 -26.77
N CYS A 18 21.21 -29.05 -27.40
CA CYS A 18 20.65 -27.85 -28.01
C CYS A 18 20.46 -26.79 -26.93
N ASN A 19 21.40 -25.86 -26.86
CA ASN A 19 21.30 -24.67 -26.06
C ASN A 19 20.28 -23.74 -26.75
N ASN A 20 18.98 -23.97 -26.50
CA ASN A 20 17.97 -22.96 -26.78
C ASN A 20 18.19 -21.81 -25.81
N GLY A 21 18.96 -20.84 -26.22
CA GLY A 21 19.18 -19.59 -25.51
C GLY A 21 17.92 -18.75 -25.49
N ALA A 22 16.93 -19.13 -24.68
CA ALA A 22 16.05 -18.19 -24.08
C ALA A 22 16.86 -17.50 -22.99
N SER A 23 17.42 -16.33 -23.29
CA SER A 23 17.96 -15.45 -22.27
C SER A 23 16.79 -14.96 -21.42
N ASN A 24 16.32 -15.80 -20.50
CA ASN A 24 15.63 -15.33 -19.32
C ASN A 24 16.65 -14.49 -18.55
N SER A 25 16.66 -13.19 -18.80
CA SER A 25 17.24 -12.23 -17.87
C SER A 25 16.36 -12.26 -16.62
N LYS A 26 16.44 -13.32 -15.82
CA LYS A 26 16.02 -13.25 -14.43
C LYS A 26 16.76 -12.05 -13.89
N SER A 27 16.05 -10.98 -13.55
CA SER A 27 16.60 -9.88 -12.80
C SER A 27 17.44 -10.51 -11.69
N ASN A 28 18.67 -10.04 -11.52
CA ASN A 28 19.56 -10.62 -10.52
C ASN A 28 19.10 -10.13 -9.16
N TYR A 29 17.93 -10.60 -8.71
CA TYR A 29 17.21 -10.18 -7.51
C TYR A 29 18.11 -10.11 -6.27
N HIS A 30 19.10 -10.99 -6.20
CA HIS A 30 20.08 -11.03 -5.13
C HIS A 30 21.38 -10.28 -5.47
N ASP A 31 21.47 -9.64 -6.64
CA ASP A 31 22.65 -8.86 -7.01
C ASP A 31 22.79 -7.64 -6.10
N THR A 32 23.94 -7.56 -5.43
CA THR A 32 24.28 -6.44 -4.54
C THR A 32 25.21 -5.42 -5.19
N THR A 33 25.57 -5.62 -6.46
CA THR A 33 26.51 -4.74 -7.18
C THR A 33 25.99 -3.31 -7.20
N GLY A 34 26.83 -2.37 -6.77
CA GLY A 34 26.50 -0.94 -6.71
C GLY A 34 25.54 -0.54 -5.58
N ARG A 35 25.09 -1.45 -4.72
CA ARG A 35 24.24 -1.15 -3.57
C ARG A 35 25.05 -0.57 -2.43
N LYS A 36 24.60 0.59 -1.92
CA LYS A 36 25.21 1.27 -0.76
C LYS A 36 24.62 0.84 0.58
N ASP A 37 23.48 0.15 0.55
CA ASP A 37 22.66 -0.23 1.71
C ASP A 37 22.84 -1.70 2.14
N ILE A 38 23.89 -2.39 1.69
CA ILE A 38 24.13 -3.80 2.01
C ILE A 38 24.28 -4.01 3.52
N LEU A 39 25.13 -3.21 4.16
CA LEU A 39 25.41 -3.34 5.59
C LEU A 39 24.23 -2.97 6.49
N SER A 40 23.31 -2.16 5.99
CA SER A 40 22.08 -1.78 6.70
C SER A 40 20.88 -2.68 6.38
N GLY A 41 21.09 -3.77 5.64
CA GLY A 41 19.99 -4.68 5.27
C GLY A 41 18.95 -4.07 4.35
N GLY A 42 19.34 -3.06 3.55
CA GLY A 42 18.44 -2.32 2.67
C GLY A 42 17.83 -1.07 3.29
N VAL A 43 18.08 -0.79 4.58
CA VAL A 43 17.56 0.40 5.29
C VAL A 43 18.33 1.65 4.85
N GLN A 44 17.58 2.70 4.59
CA GLN A 44 18.09 4.05 4.34
C GLN A 44 17.25 5.09 5.08
N MET A 45 17.91 5.99 5.81
CA MET A 45 17.29 7.19 6.36
C MET A 45 17.45 8.32 5.35
N ILE A 46 16.33 8.91 4.93
CA ILE A 46 16.28 9.95 3.88
C ILE A 46 15.95 11.28 4.55
N PRO A 47 16.83 12.30 4.45
CA PRO A 47 16.56 13.62 5.01
C PRO A 47 15.50 14.34 4.17
N VAL A 48 14.45 14.82 4.84
CA VAL A 48 13.37 15.62 4.28
C VAL A 48 13.45 17.04 4.86
N GLN A 49 13.52 18.03 3.99
CA GLN A 49 13.51 19.44 4.38
C GLN A 49 12.08 19.88 4.65
N THR A 50 11.85 20.50 5.80
CA THR A 50 10.55 21.07 6.17
C THR A 50 10.73 22.52 6.65
N PRO A 51 9.66 23.31 6.74
CA PRO A 51 9.71 24.64 7.37
C PRO A 51 10.15 24.63 8.84
N LYS A 52 10.17 23.46 9.48
CA LYS A 52 10.52 23.26 10.90
C LYS A 52 11.90 22.63 11.10
N GLY A 53 12.63 22.39 10.02
CA GLY A 53 13.96 21.76 10.03
C GLY A 53 14.03 20.52 9.16
N THR A 54 15.16 19.83 9.26
CA THR A 54 15.39 18.58 8.53
C THR A 54 15.05 17.41 9.43
N PHE A 55 14.22 16.51 8.92
CA PHE A 55 13.84 15.27 9.57
C PHE A 55 14.15 14.07 8.68
N ASN A 56 14.38 12.91 9.27
CA ASN A 56 14.68 11.71 8.51
C ASN A 56 13.46 10.81 8.41
N VAL A 57 13.20 10.32 7.21
CA VAL A 57 12.20 9.27 6.99
C VAL A 57 12.89 7.95 6.69
N TRP A 58 12.33 6.87 7.23
CA TRP A 58 12.86 5.53 7.11
C TRP A 58 12.33 4.83 5.86
N THR A 59 13.23 4.20 5.13
CA THR A 59 12.88 3.30 4.02
C THR A 59 13.66 2.00 4.12
N LYS A 60 13.10 0.90 3.59
CA LYS A 60 13.81 -0.38 3.46
C LYS A 60 13.57 -0.97 2.08
N ARG A 61 14.64 -1.16 1.34
CA ARG A 61 14.61 -1.84 0.04
C ARG A 61 14.62 -3.35 0.21
N VAL A 62 13.76 -4.03 -0.57
CA VAL A 62 13.79 -5.47 -0.77
C VAL A 62 13.97 -5.75 -2.26
N GLY A 63 14.93 -6.61 -2.60
CA GLY A 63 15.24 -6.98 -3.97
C GLY A 63 16.15 -6.03 -4.73
N ASN A 64 16.32 -6.32 -6.00
CA ASN A 64 17.06 -5.52 -6.97
C ASN A 64 16.45 -5.68 -8.36
N ASN A 65 15.77 -4.63 -8.86
CA ASN A 65 15.19 -4.62 -10.19
C ASN A 65 15.22 -3.21 -10.78
N PRO A 66 16.04 -2.95 -11.81
CA PRO A 66 16.15 -1.60 -12.37
C PRO A 66 14.88 -1.13 -13.12
N LYS A 67 13.97 -2.05 -13.50
CA LYS A 67 12.78 -1.75 -14.30
C LYS A 67 11.49 -1.66 -13.50
N ILE A 68 11.45 -2.31 -12.33
CA ILE A 68 10.25 -2.38 -11.48
C ILE A 68 10.66 -2.06 -10.05
N LYS A 69 10.29 -0.86 -9.61
CA LYS A 69 10.48 -0.36 -8.24
C LYS A 69 9.15 0.09 -7.69
N VAL A 70 8.63 -0.60 -6.70
CA VAL A 70 7.35 -0.28 -6.06
C VAL A 70 7.59 0.40 -4.73
N LEU A 71 7.12 1.65 -4.58
CA LEU A 71 7.09 2.34 -3.28
C LEU A 71 5.71 2.13 -2.64
N LEU A 72 5.70 1.60 -1.41
CA LEU A 72 4.50 1.27 -0.66
C LEU A 72 4.15 2.42 0.31
N LEU A 73 3.05 3.13 0.06
CA LEU A 73 2.53 4.18 0.92
C LEU A 73 1.49 3.61 1.87
N HIS A 74 1.83 3.55 3.16
CA HIS A 74 0.91 3.06 4.19
C HIS A 74 -0.25 4.02 4.46
N GLY A 75 -1.30 3.47 5.07
CA GLY A 75 -2.50 4.16 5.49
C GLY A 75 -2.36 4.90 6.83
N GLY A 76 -3.48 5.10 7.46
CA GLY A 76 -3.64 5.92 8.65
C GLY A 76 -4.35 7.23 8.29
N PRO A 77 -3.69 8.42 8.25
CA PRO A 77 -2.23 8.70 8.38
C PRO A 77 -1.61 8.27 9.71
N GLY A 78 -0.29 8.13 9.72
CA GLY A 78 0.43 7.80 10.96
C GLY A 78 0.42 6.31 11.34
N ALA A 79 -0.06 5.41 10.46
CA ALA A 79 0.18 3.97 10.60
C ALA A 79 1.65 3.64 10.29
N THR A 80 1.97 2.40 9.99
CA THR A 80 3.34 1.96 9.71
C THR A 80 3.38 1.03 8.51
N HIS A 81 4.58 0.81 7.93
CA HIS A 81 4.78 -0.12 6.82
C HIS A 81 4.45 -1.57 7.17
N GLU A 82 4.42 -1.95 8.45
CA GLU A 82 4.45 -3.35 8.90
C GLU A 82 3.33 -4.20 8.32
N TYR A 83 2.12 -3.67 8.14
CA TYR A 83 1.04 -4.45 7.56
C TYR A 83 1.25 -4.77 6.06
N PHE A 84 2.23 -4.16 5.40
CA PHE A 84 2.66 -4.56 4.06
C PHE A 84 3.65 -5.74 4.05
N GLU A 85 4.09 -6.26 5.20
CA GLU A 85 5.03 -7.39 5.24
C GLU A 85 4.50 -8.65 4.52
N CYS A 86 3.19 -8.77 4.30
CA CYS A 86 2.61 -9.83 3.47
C CYS A 86 3.11 -9.79 2.01
N PHE A 87 3.62 -8.64 1.51
CA PHE A 87 4.22 -8.51 0.18
C PHE A 87 5.47 -9.37 0.02
N ASP A 88 6.20 -9.65 1.11
CA ASP A 88 7.39 -10.50 1.12
C ASP A 88 7.09 -11.93 0.65
N SER A 89 5.85 -12.38 0.74
CA SER A 89 5.44 -13.71 0.26
C SER A 89 5.18 -13.78 -1.24
N PHE A 90 5.08 -12.62 -1.94
CA PHE A 90 4.66 -12.57 -3.35
C PHE A 90 5.67 -11.86 -4.26
N PHE A 91 6.11 -10.67 -3.92
CA PHE A 91 6.95 -9.84 -4.79
C PHE A 91 8.33 -10.42 -5.09
N PRO A 92 9.04 -11.05 -4.13
CA PRO A 92 10.33 -11.68 -4.40
C PRO A 92 10.27 -12.76 -5.49
N GLN A 93 9.21 -13.56 -5.53
CA GLN A 93 9.03 -14.62 -6.53
C GLN A 93 8.89 -14.08 -7.95
N GLU A 94 8.41 -12.83 -8.07
CA GLU A 94 8.24 -12.11 -9.32
C GLU A 94 9.47 -11.28 -9.70
N GLY A 95 10.47 -11.20 -8.81
CA GLY A 95 11.67 -10.41 -8.98
C GLY A 95 11.42 -8.90 -8.92
N PHE A 96 10.36 -8.45 -8.26
CA PHE A 96 10.08 -7.04 -8.08
C PHE A 96 10.94 -6.44 -6.98
N GLU A 97 11.54 -5.28 -7.23
CA GLU A 97 12.14 -4.45 -6.19
C GLU A 97 11.04 -3.58 -5.57
N TYR A 98 10.96 -3.56 -4.25
CA TYR A 98 9.99 -2.74 -3.56
C TYR A 98 10.56 -2.15 -2.29
N TYR A 99 9.88 -1.10 -1.82
CA TYR A 99 10.34 -0.30 -0.70
C TYR A 99 9.23 -0.14 0.32
N TYR A 100 9.51 -0.58 1.52
CA TYR A 100 8.80 -0.13 2.69
C TYR A 100 9.21 1.30 3.01
N TYR A 101 8.28 2.08 3.49
CA TYR A 101 8.49 3.47 3.81
C TYR A 101 7.58 3.88 4.96
N ASP A 102 8.15 4.39 6.04
CA ASP A 102 7.42 5.04 7.10
C ASP A 102 7.41 6.55 6.85
N GLN A 103 6.22 7.12 6.69
CA GLN A 103 6.04 8.56 6.50
C GLN A 103 6.46 9.33 7.76
N LEU A 104 6.75 10.62 7.66
CA LEU A 104 7.12 11.45 8.81
C LEU A 104 6.05 11.35 9.90
N GLY A 105 6.49 11.10 11.12
CA GLY A 105 5.60 10.85 12.25
C GLY A 105 5.18 9.38 12.45
N SER A 106 5.67 8.46 11.60
CA SER A 106 5.33 7.03 11.65
C SER A 106 6.55 6.20 12.05
N ALA A 107 6.33 5.17 12.86
CA ALA A 107 7.26 4.11 13.26
C ALA A 107 8.74 4.52 13.38
N TYR A 108 9.57 4.17 12.39
CA TYR A 108 11.03 4.37 12.41
C TYR A 108 11.47 5.73 11.84
N SER A 109 10.55 6.53 11.32
CA SER A 109 10.82 7.89 10.89
C SER A 109 10.81 8.87 12.07
N ASP A 110 11.45 10.03 11.89
CA ASP A 110 11.39 11.09 12.91
C ASP A 110 9.95 11.53 13.16
N ASN A 111 9.66 11.90 14.42
CA ASN A 111 8.34 12.40 14.82
C ASN A 111 8.48 13.78 15.48
N PRO A 112 8.46 14.87 14.71
CA PRO A 112 8.63 16.22 15.21
C PRO A 112 7.48 16.69 16.12
N LYS A 113 6.34 15.98 16.15
CA LYS A 113 5.12 16.33 16.92
C LYS A 113 4.58 17.73 16.60
N ASP A 114 4.92 18.28 15.44
CA ASP A 114 4.43 19.57 14.95
C ASP A 114 3.28 19.34 13.97
N SER A 115 2.08 19.60 14.44
CA SER A 115 0.85 19.36 13.68
C SER A 115 0.73 20.24 12.42
N THR A 116 1.52 21.30 12.29
CA THR A 116 1.54 22.13 11.08
C THR A 116 2.17 21.42 9.88
N LEU A 117 2.91 20.33 10.13
CA LEU A 117 3.48 19.46 9.09
C LEU A 117 2.48 18.38 8.61
N TRP A 118 1.37 18.17 9.31
CA TRP A 118 0.40 17.11 8.97
C TRP A 118 -0.59 17.62 7.91
N THR A 119 -0.07 17.78 6.70
CA THR A 119 -0.83 18.26 5.54
C THR A 119 -0.57 17.39 4.32
N ILE A 120 -1.55 17.30 3.43
CA ILE A 120 -1.40 16.57 2.15
C ILE A 120 -0.19 17.08 1.38
N ASP A 121 -0.04 18.41 1.24
CA ASP A 121 1.04 19.02 0.48
C ASP A 121 2.42 18.63 1.02
N HIS A 122 2.58 18.62 2.35
CA HIS A 122 3.84 18.19 2.95
C HIS A 122 4.16 16.73 2.61
N PHE A 123 3.21 15.82 2.78
CA PHE A 123 3.43 14.41 2.48
C PHE A 123 3.68 14.14 0.99
N VAL A 124 3.07 14.90 0.08
CA VAL A 124 3.36 14.82 -1.36
C VAL A 124 4.80 15.20 -1.67
N GLU A 125 5.32 16.28 -1.07
CA GLU A 125 6.73 16.71 -1.24
C GLU A 125 7.71 15.72 -0.59
N GLU A 126 7.30 15.10 0.51
CA GLU A 126 8.07 14.05 1.16
C GLU A 126 8.22 12.84 0.23
N VAL A 127 7.13 12.36 -0.38
CA VAL A 127 7.17 11.27 -1.38
C VAL A 127 8.09 11.62 -2.55
N GLU A 128 8.05 12.87 -3.06
CA GLU A 128 8.93 13.31 -4.15
C GLU A 128 10.41 13.32 -3.72
N THR A 129 10.68 13.67 -2.47
CA THR A 129 12.04 13.63 -1.90
C THR A 129 12.53 12.18 -1.79
N VAL A 130 11.68 11.28 -1.28
CA VAL A 130 11.97 9.84 -1.17
C VAL A 130 12.22 9.24 -2.56
N ARG A 131 11.34 9.51 -3.54
CA ARG A 131 11.51 9.05 -4.93
C ARG A 131 12.89 9.43 -5.49
N LYS A 132 13.30 10.70 -5.32
CA LYS A 132 14.60 11.20 -5.80
C LYS A 132 15.76 10.47 -5.14
N ALA A 133 15.71 10.32 -3.83
CA ALA A 133 16.76 9.63 -3.06
C ALA A 133 16.91 8.16 -3.45
N LEU A 134 15.81 7.50 -3.83
CA LEU A 134 15.77 6.09 -4.25
C LEU A 134 16.04 5.90 -5.76
N ASN A 135 16.34 6.97 -6.51
CA ASN A 135 16.59 6.94 -7.96
C ASN A 135 15.44 6.24 -8.71
N MET A 136 14.23 6.69 -8.47
CA MET A 136 13.02 6.24 -9.16
C MET A 136 12.58 7.26 -10.21
N ASP A 137 12.14 6.81 -11.38
CA ASP A 137 11.63 7.65 -12.46
C ASP A 137 10.57 6.93 -13.30
N SER A 138 10.06 7.57 -14.35
CA SER A 138 9.01 7.03 -15.20
C SER A 138 9.34 5.71 -15.89
N SER A 139 10.61 5.29 -15.90
CA SER A 139 11.03 4.00 -16.48
C SER A 139 10.82 2.82 -15.50
N ASN A 140 10.74 3.10 -14.19
CA ASN A 140 10.72 2.06 -13.17
C ASN A 140 9.79 2.30 -11.98
N PHE A 141 9.30 3.53 -11.77
CA PHE A 141 8.60 3.92 -10.55
C PHE A 141 7.11 3.58 -10.59
N ILE A 142 6.71 2.66 -9.72
CA ILE A 142 5.32 2.32 -9.45
C ILE A 142 4.99 2.78 -8.03
N LEU A 143 3.95 3.59 -7.88
CA LEU A 143 3.49 4.08 -6.59
C LEU A 143 2.24 3.31 -6.19
N LEU A 144 2.28 2.63 -5.05
CA LEU A 144 1.15 1.92 -4.48
C LEU A 144 0.76 2.58 -3.16
N GLY A 145 -0.46 3.11 -3.09
CA GLY A 145 -1.01 3.67 -1.87
C GLY A 145 -2.23 2.88 -1.39
N HIS A 146 -2.23 2.53 -0.10
CA HIS A 146 -3.34 1.86 0.57
C HIS A 146 -4.01 2.82 1.56
N SER A 147 -5.36 2.88 1.55
CA SER A 147 -6.12 3.74 2.48
C SER A 147 -5.70 5.22 2.32
N TRP A 148 -5.34 5.92 3.39
CA TRP A 148 -4.71 7.24 3.32
C TRP A 148 -3.57 7.31 2.30
N GLY A 149 -2.74 6.27 2.20
CA GLY A 149 -1.72 6.17 1.16
C GLY A 149 -2.30 6.27 -0.25
N GLY A 150 -3.56 5.88 -0.48
CA GLY A 150 -4.28 6.05 -1.74
C GLY A 150 -4.65 7.52 -2.02
N ILE A 151 -5.04 8.30 -1.00
CA ILE A 151 -5.18 9.76 -1.10
C ILE A 151 -3.85 10.38 -1.50
N LEU A 152 -2.79 10.05 -0.75
CA LEU A 152 -1.44 10.57 -0.99
C LEU A 152 -0.92 10.21 -2.39
N ALA A 153 -1.16 8.98 -2.85
CA ALA A 153 -0.77 8.53 -4.19
C ALA A 153 -1.56 9.27 -5.30
N THR A 154 -2.84 9.56 -5.07
CA THR A 154 -3.67 10.34 -6.00
C THR A 154 -3.16 11.79 -6.11
N GLU A 155 -2.90 12.45 -4.99
CA GLU A 155 -2.36 13.82 -4.96
C GLU A 155 -0.97 13.89 -5.58
N TYR A 156 -0.11 12.91 -5.28
CA TYR A 156 1.19 12.79 -5.92
C TYR A 156 1.05 12.64 -7.45
N ALA A 157 0.15 11.80 -7.92
CA ALA A 157 -0.07 11.61 -9.35
C ALA A 157 -0.58 12.89 -10.03
N LEU A 158 -1.53 13.60 -9.44
CA LEU A 158 -2.02 14.87 -9.98
C LEU A 158 -0.90 15.91 -10.15
N LYS A 159 0.09 15.90 -9.26
CA LYS A 159 1.22 16.85 -9.31
C LYS A 159 2.43 16.34 -10.09
N TYR A 160 2.78 15.07 -9.97
CA TYR A 160 4.06 14.51 -10.38
C TYR A 160 3.96 13.26 -11.28
N GLN A 161 2.82 12.99 -11.92
CA GLN A 161 2.60 11.78 -12.72
C GLN A 161 3.65 11.52 -13.80
N LYS A 162 4.35 12.56 -14.29
CA LYS A 162 5.43 12.41 -15.27
C LYS A 162 6.60 11.54 -14.79
N ASN A 163 6.70 11.34 -13.48
CA ASN A 163 7.72 10.49 -12.84
C ASN A 163 7.25 9.06 -12.65
N LEU A 164 5.95 8.76 -12.87
CA LEU A 164 5.35 7.45 -12.60
C LEU A 164 5.37 6.58 -13.85
N LYS A 165 5.69 5.29 -13.67
CA LYS A 165 5.43 4.21 -14.63
C LYS A 165 4.01 3.68 -14.49
N GLY A 166 3.48 3.63 -13.27
CA GLY A 166 2.13 3.21 -12.95
C GLY A 166 1.72 3.62 -11.54
N LEU A 167 0.42 3.64 -11.31
CA LEU A 167 -0.21 4.02 -10.05
C LEU A 167 -1.14 2.91 -9.58
N VAL A 168 -1.10 2.57 -8.28
CA VAL A 168 -2.05 1.65 -7.65
C VAL A 168 -2.73 2.39 -6.49
N ILE A 169 -4.05 2.48 -6.54
CA ILE A 169 -4.90 3.01 -5.47
C ILE A 169 -5.63 1.82 -4.86
N SER A 170 -5.21 1.40 -3.68
CA SER A 170 -5.72 0.21 -3.00
C SER A 170 -6.62 0.61 -1.85
N ASN A 171 -7.87 0.11 -1.90
CA ASN A 171 -8.83 0.28 -0.82
C ASN A 171 -9.00 1.75 -0.38
N MET A 172 -9.20 2.61 -1.38
CA MET A 172 -9.47 4.05 -1.18
C MET A 172 -10.41 4.57 -2.25
N VAL A 173 -11.34 5.43 -1.84
CA VAL A 173 -12.32 6.10 -2.71
C VAL A 173 -11.81 7.46 -3.17
N PRO A 174 -12.38 8.06 -4.23
CA PRO A 174 -11.95 9.37 -4.73
C PRO A 174 -12.54 10.56 -3.98
N SER A 175 -13.45 10.30 -3.03
CA SER A 175 -14.24 11.33 -2.33
C SER A 175 -14.54 10.91 -0.90
N VAL A 176 -14.06 11.66 0.08
CA VAL A 176 -14.35 11.44 1.50
C VAL A 176 -15.81 11.76 1.85
N PRO A 177 -16.48 12.80 1.27
CA PRO A 177 -17.91 12.96 1.45
C PRO A 177 -18.73 11.72 1.03
N GLU A 178 -18.36 11.03 -0.05
CA GLU A 178 -19.01 9.77 -0.46
C GLU A 178 -18.70 8.62 0.50
N TYR A 179 -17.46 8.52 0.99
CA TYR A 179 -17.10 7.58 2.05
C TYR A 179 -17.97 7.77 3.29
N ASN A 180 -18.12 9.01 3.76
CA ASN A 180 -18.96 9.33 4.90
C ASN A 180 -20.43 8.98 4.66
N ALA A 181 -20.94 9.23 3.46
CA ALA A 181 -22.30 8.85 3.07
C ALA A 181 -22.50 7.33 3.11
N TYR A 182 -21.53 6.56 2.60
CA TYR A 182 -21.56 5.09 2.62
C TYR A 182 -21.52 4.55 4.06
N ALA A 183 -20.58 5.03 4.88
CA ALA A 183 -20.48 4.65 6.29
C ALA A 183 -21.79 4.92 7.05
N ASN A 184 -22.40 6.10 6.82
CA ASN A 184 -23.63 6.49 7.54
C ASN A 184 -24.89 5.79 7.05
N ASN A 185 -25.05 5.65 5.72
CA ASN A 185 -26.30 5.24 5.12
C ASN A 185 -26.37 3.76 4.76
N VAL A 186 -25.20 3.10 4.62
CA VAL A 186 -25.11 1.69 4.20
C VAL A 186 -24.56 0.80 5.31
N LEU A 187 -23.39 1.16 5.87
CA LEU A 187 -22.73 0.30 6.86
C LEU A 187 -23.27 0.52 8.28
N GLY A 188 -23.51 1.77 8.68
CA GLY A 188 -24.05 2.08 9.99
C GLY A 188 -25.36 1.34 10.30
N PRO A 189 -26.36 1.31 9.41
CA PRO A 189 -27.60 0.55 9.63
C PRO A 189 -27.42 -0.96 9.78
N LYS A 190 -26.29 -1.53 9.42
CA LYS A 190 -25.95 -2.95 9.62
C LYS A 190 -25.48 -3.25 11.05
N LEU A 191 -25.02 -2.23 11.78
CA LEU A 191 -24.66 -2.39 13.20
C LEU A 191 -25.90 -2.65 14.06
N PRO A 192 -25.76 -3.35 15.20
CA PRO A 192 -26.84 -3.42 16.19
C PRO A 192 -27.31 -2.01 16.58
N ALA A 193 -28.61 -1.79 16.60
CA ALA A 193 -29.19 -0.44 16.81
C ALA A 193 -28.68 0.26 18.09
N ALA A 194 -28.50 -0.49 19.18
CA ALA A 194 -27.98 0.05 20.44
C ALA A 194 -26.50 0.47 20.33
N VAL A 195 -25.69 -0.26 19.54
CA VAL A 195 -24.29 0.05 19.28
C VAL A 195 -24.20 1.33 18.46
N LEU A 196 -24.96 1.42 17.37
CA LEU A 196 -24.97 2.61 16.51
C LEU A 196 -25.45 3.84 17.30
N ALA A 197 -26.51 3.73 18.11
CA ALA A 197 -27.01 4.83 18.94
C ALA A 197 -25.94 5.30 19.94
N SER A 198 -25.19 4.38 20.55
CA SER A 198 -24.10 4.72 21.47
C SER A 198 -22.97 5.44 20.75
N ILE A 199 -22.50 4.93 19.59
CA ILE A 199 -21.47 5.58 18.75
C ILE A 199 -21.91 7.01 18.44
N ARG A 200 -23.14 7.23 17.94
CA ARG A 200 -23.66 8.56 17.58
C ARG A 200 -23.77 9.50 18.78
N SER A 201 -24.04 8.95 19.98
CA SER A 201 -24.07 9.75 21.23
C SER A 201 -22.71 10.31 21.59
N TYR A 202 -21.63 9.54 21.40
CA TYR A 202 -20.25 10.03 21.60
C TYR A 202 -19.84 11.07 20.54
N GLU A 203 -20.14 10.79 19.28
CA GLU A 203 -19.85 11.70 18.16
C GLU A 203 -20.55 13.05 18.32
N ALA A 204 -21.82 13.06 18.75
CA ALA A 204 -22.59 14.28 19.00
C ALA A 204 -22.01 15.15 20.14
N LYS A 205 -21.28 14.54 21.06
CA LYS A 205 -20.58 15.23 22.16
C LYS A 205 -19.15 15.63 21.81
N GLY A 206 -18.64 15.19 20.65
CA GLY A 206 -17.23 15.35 20.29
C GLY A 206 -16.28 14.51 21.18
N ASP A 207 -16.79 13.47 21.84
CA ASP A 207 -16.03 12.62 22.80
C ASP A 207 -15.33 11.47 22.05
N TYR A 208 -14.48 11.84 21.09
CA TYR A 208 -13.83 10.92 20.14
C TYR A 208 -12.68 10.10 20.73
N THR A 209 -12.17 10.48 21.90
CA THR A 209 -11.06 9.75 22.57
C THR A 209 -11.56 8.83 23.67
N ASN A 210 -12.86 8.73 23.84
CA ASN A 210 -13.46 7.88 24.87
C ASN A 210 -13.17 6.39 24.59
N PRO A 211 -12.58 5.65 25.54
CA PRO A 211 -12.24 4.24 25.32
C PRO A 211 -13.45 3.36 24.99
N VAL A 212 -14.63 3.70 25.51
CA VAL A 212 -15.88 2.95 25.23
C VAL A 212 -16.28 3.19 23.77
N TYR A 213 -16.21 4.42 23.27
CA TYR A 213 -16.48 4.76 21.87
C TYR A 213 -15.57 3.98 20.92
N LEU A 214 -14.25 4.05 21.16
CA LEU A 214 -13.27 3.36 20.32
C LEU A 214 -13.50 1.85 20.34
N LYS A 215 -13.75 1.27 21.53
CA LYS A 215 -14.01 -0.16 21.68
C LYS A 215 -15.32 -0.60 21.01
N LEU A 216 -16.37 0.21 21.01
CA LEU A 216 -17.61 -0.12 20.28
C LEU A 216 -17.36 -0.32 18.78
N ILE A 217 -16.51 0.54 18.20
CA ILE A 217 -16.16 0.45 16.78
C ILE A 217 -15.21 -0.73 16.52
N GLU A 218 -14.18 -0.89 17.35
CA GLU A 218 -13.24 -1.99 17.25
C GLU A 218 -13.92 -3.36 17.34
N ASP A 219 -14.85 -3.54 18.27
CA ASP A 219 -15.51 -4.82 18.49
C ASP A 219 -16.60 -5.15 17.47
N ASN A 220 -17.29 -4.14 16.91
CA ASN A 220 -18.50 -4.35 16.09
C ASN A 220 -18.35 -3.99 14.62
N TYR A 221 -17.36 -3.18 14.27
CA TYR A 221 -17.18 -2.69 12.90
C TYR A 221 -15.90 -3.24 12.24
N TYR A 222 -14.78 -3.23 12.95
CA TYR A 222 -13.49 -3.64 12.40
C TYR A 222 -13.44 -5.11 11.97
N PRO A 223 -14.06 -6.08 12.68
CA PRO A 223 -14.05 -7.49 12.27
C PRO A 223 -14.78 -7.78 10.95
N GLU A 224 -15.64 -6.87 10.50
CA GLU A 224 -16.38 -7.00 9.24
C GLU A 224 -15.77 -6.17 8.11
N HIS A 225 -15.21 -5.00 8.43
CA HIS A 225 -14.88 -4.00 7.42
C HIS A 225 -13.40 -3.65 7.32
N ILE A 226 -12.59 -3.88 8.36
CA ILE A 226 -11.14 -3.61 8.33
C ILE A 226 -10.37 -4.88 7.97
N LEU A 227 -10.54 -5.95 8.74
CA LEU A 227 -9.98 -7.26 8.45
C LEU A 227 -10.93 -8.33 8.97
N ARG A 228 -11.46 -9.15 8.08
CA ARG A 228 -12.58 -10.08 8.35
C ARG A 228 -12.17 -11.28 9.18
N MET A 229 -11.77 -10.99 10.40
CA MET A 229 -11.51 -11.95 11.47
C MET A 229 -11.52 -11.24 12.83
N PRO A 230 -11.74 -11.96 13.95
CA PRO A 230 -11.65 -11.36 15.27
C PRO A 230 -10.27 -10.67 15.47
N PRO A 231 -10.21 -9.45 16.04
CA PRO A 231 -8.95 -8.72 16.22
C PRO A 231 -7.87 -9.50 16.96
N ALA A 232 -8.25 -10.38 17.89
CA ALA A 232 -7.32 -11.28 18.59
C ALA A 232 -6.56 -12.22 17.64
N ASN A 233 -7.14 -12.54 16.48
CA ASN A 233 -6.57 -13.44 15.46
C ASN A 233 -5.87 -12.70 14.33
N TRP A 234 -5.85 -11.38 14.34
CA TRP A 234 -5.16 -10.61 13.28
C TRP A 234 -3.69 -11.02 13.18
N PRO A 235 -3.12 -11.06 11.98
CA PRO A 235 -1.70 -11.32 11.77
C PRO A 235 -0.82 -10.35 12.57
N ASP A 236 0.32 -10.83 13.04
CA ASP A 236 1.26 -10.02 13.83
C ASP A 236 1.64 -8.68 13.17
N PRO A 237 1.95 -8.62 11.84
CA PRO A 237 2.27 -7.35 11.20
C PRO A 237 1.14 -6.32 11.28
N VAL A 238 -0.12 -6.77 11.20
CA VAL A 238 -1.30 -5.90 11.34
C VAL A 238 -1.40 -5.38 12.77
N LYS A 239 -1.30 -6.27 13.77
CA LYS A 239 -1.33 -5.88 15.19
C LYS A 239 -0.24 -4.87 15.53
N ARG A 240 0.99 -5.07 15.02
CA ARG A 240 2.11 -4.15 15.23
C ARG A 240 1.85 -2.78 14.62
N ALA A 241 1.31 -2.75 13.39
CA ALA A 241 0.98 -1.50 12.70
C ALA A 241 -0.07 -0.70 13.46
N PHE A 242 -1.14 -1.35 13.96
CA PHE A 242 -2.16 -0.69 14.76
C PHE A 242 -1.63 -0.23 16.12
N ALA A 243 -0.81 -1.04 16.79
CA ALA A 243 -0.23 -0.70 18.09
C ALA A 243 0.72 0.51 18.04
N LYS A 244 1.33 0.79 16.88
CA LYS A 244 2.26 1.89 16.66
C LYS A 244 1.62 3.11 15.99
N LEU A 245 0.31 3.10 15.79
CA LEU A 245 -0.39 4.22 15.15
C LEU A 245 -0.10 5.54 15.90
N ASN A 246 0.36 6.56 15.17
CA ASN A 246 0.47 7.91 15.69
C ASN A 246 -0.93 8.53 15.80
N PHE A 247 -1.60 8.22 16.91
CA PHE A 247 -3.01 8.59 17.10
C PHE A 247 -3.26 10.11 17.03
N PRO A 248 -2.42 11.01 17.56
CA PRO A 248 -2.59 12.46 17.38
C PRO A 248 -2.61 12.89 15.92
N LEU A 249 -1.69 12.37 15.07
CA LEU A 249 -1.67 12.64 13.63
C LEU A 249 -2.91 12.06 12.97
N TYR A 250 -3.24 10.80 13.27
CA TYR A 250 -4.43 10.12 12.77
C TYR A 250 -5.70 10.91 13.08
N LEU A 251 -5.90 11.29 14.36
CA LEU A 251 -7.06 12.03 14.82
C LEU A 251 -7.22 13.39 14.10
N GLN A 252 -6.12 14.11 13.86
CA GLN A 252 -6.15 15.40 13.18
C GLN A 252 -6.54 15.27 11.71
N MET A 253 -6.06 14.25 11.00
CA MET A 253 -6.26 14.14 9.55
C MET A 253 -7.45 13.25 9.20
N GLN A 254 -7.52 12.04 9.76
CA GLN A 254 -8.56 11.03 9.48
C GLN A 254 -9.76 11.16 10.43
N GLY A 255 -9.50 11.43 11.69
CA GLY A 255 -10.51 11.37 12.74
C GLY A 255 -10.31 10.16 13.66
N PRO A 256 -11.30 9.83 14.49
CA PRO A 256 -11.10 8.87 15.59
C PRO A 256 -11.03 7.41 15.16
N SER A 257 -11.55 7.06 13.97
CA SER A 257 -11.73 5.66 13.55
C SER A 257 -11.95 5.52 12.05
N GLU A 258 -12.07 4.28 11.59
CA GLU A 258 -12.42 3.96 10.21
C GLU A 258 -13.94 3.90 9.95
N PHE A 259 -14.77 4.35 10.89
CA PHE A 259 -16.23 4.49 10.68
C PHE A 259 -16.60 5.88 10.14
N GLY A 260 -16.00 6.24 9.01
CA GLY A 260 -16.11 7.56 8.41
C GLY A 260 -15.13 8.57 9.01
N ILE A 261 -15.00 9.72 8.33
CA ILE A 261 -14.16 10.84 8.75
C ILE A 261 -15.07 11.89 9.39
N VAL A 262 -14.99 12.03 10.71
CA VAL A 262 -15.89 12.87 11.51
C VAL A 262 -15.15 14.02 12.20
N GLY A 263 -15.90 14.94 12.79
CA GLY A 263 -15.36 16.09 13.51
C GLY A 263 -14.66 17.10 12.59
N ASN A 264 -13.52 17.64 13.06
CA ASN A 264 -12.73 18.66 12.35
C ASN A 264 -11.51 18.04 11.63
N ALA A 265 -11.57 16.77 11.29
CA ALA A 265 -10.49 16.08 10.59
C ALA A 265 -10.21 16.76 9.23
N SER A 266 -8.91 17.00 8.93
CA SER A 266 -8.53 17.81 7.75
C SER A 266 -8.84 17.15 6.41
N LEU A 267 -9.01 15.82 6.37
CA LEU A 267 -9.37 15.08 5.15
C LEU A 267 -10.88 15.05 4.89
N ARG A 268 -11.72 15.54 5.78
CA ARG A 268 -13.18 15.40 5.73
C ARG A 268 -13.82 15.84 4.42
N GLU A 269 -13.32 16.92 3.83
CA GLU A 269 -13.87 17.49 2.59
C GLU A 269 -13.02 17.12 1.35
N TRP A 270 -12.03 16.20 1.51
CA TRP A 270 -11.19 15.81 0.39
C TRP A 270 -12.01 15.11 -0.71
N ASN A 271 -11.89 15.62 -1.94
CA ASN A 271 -12.59 15.10 -3.12
C ASN A 271 -11.78 15.39 -4.38
N ARG A 272 -11.27 14.35 -5.03
CA ARG A 272 -10.54 14.43 -6.31
C ARG A 272 -11.25 13.73 -7.46
N LYS A 273 -12.49 13.33 -7.25
CA LYS A 273 -13.33 12.73 -8.30
C LYS A 273 -13.38 13.58 -9.58
N PRO A 274 -13.57 14.92 -9.52
CA PRO A 274 -13.56 15.77 -10.71
C PRO A 274 -12.22 15.80 -11.45
N ASP A 275 -11.09 15.54 -10.74
CA ASP A 275 -9.73 15.71 -11.25
C ASP A 275 -9.12 14.41 -11.78
N LEU A 276 -9.74 13.24 -11.52
CA LEU A 276 -9.17 11.93 -11.89
C LEU A 276 -8.89 11.79 -13.38
N HIS A 277 -9.68 12.45 -14.24
CA HIS A 277 -9.47 12.45 -15.69
C HIS A 277 -8.14 13.09 -16.12
N LEU A 278 -7.47 13.84 -15.24
CA LEU A 278 -6.16 14.44 -15.47
C LEU A 278 -5.00 13.46 -15.30
N ILE A 279 -5.21 12.33 -14.61
CA ILE A 279 -4.19 11.30 -14.41
C ILE A 279 -4.12 10.43 -15.67
N LYS A 280 -3.01 10.50 -16.40
CA LYS A 280 -2.82 9.83 -17.71
C LYS A 280 -1.97 8.56 -17.64
N VAL A 281 -1.26 8.33 -16.56
CA VAL A 281 -0.50 7.08 -16.36
C VAL A 281 -1.45 5.89 -16.16
N PRO A 282 -1.01 4.65 -16.42
CA PRO A 282 -1.80 3.47 -16.09
C PRO A 282 -2.14 3.43 -14.59
N VAL A 283 -3.42 3.20 -14.27
CA VAL A 283 -3.93 3.14 -12.89
C VAL A 283 -4.62 1.82 -12.63
N LEU A 284 -4.29 1.17 -11.52
CA LEU A 284 -5.06 0.08 -10.93
C LEU A 284 -5.76 0.58 -9.68
N SER A 285 -7.09 0.56 -9.66
CA SER A 285 -7.89 0.70 -8.45
C SER A 285 -8.22 -0.69 -7.90
N ILE A 286 -8.06 -0.90 -6.60
CA ILE A 286 -8.39 -2.17 -5.92
C ILE A 286 -9.44 -1.90 -4.86
N GLY A 287 -10.51 -2.71 -4.84
CA GLY A 287 -11.58 -2.57 -3.85
C GLY A 287 -12.06 -3.92 -3.32
N GLY A 288 -12.38 -3.96 -2.03
CA GLY A 288 -12.94 -5.12 -1.33
C GLY A 288 -14.45 -5.02 -1.20
N GLU A 289 -15.17 -6.16 -1.33
CA GLU A 289 -16.63 -6.21 -1.16
C GLU A 289 -17.09 -5.72 0.22
N PHE A 290 -16.30 -6.03 1.25
CA PHE A 290 -16.64 -5.76 2.65
C PHE A 290 -15.89 -4.56 3.21
N ASP A 291 -15.25 -3.76 2.35
CA ASP A 291 -14.48 -2.59 2.77
C ASP A 291 -15.34 -1.58 3.55
N THR A 292 -14.70 -0.81 4.39
CA THR A 292 -15.29 0.37 5.05
C THR A 292 -15.68 1.45 4.04
N MET A 293 -15.17 1.39 2.82
CA MET A 293 -15.42 2.29 1.71
C MET A 293 -16.18 1.59 0.58
N ASP A 294 -17.05 2.33 -0.14
CA ASP A 294 -17.88 1.74 -1.20
C ASP A 294 -17.02 1.14 -2.34
N PRO A 295 -17.06 -0.18 -2.59
CA PRO A 295 -16.35 -0.79 -3.70
C PRO A 295 -16.77 -0.24 -5.08
N LYS A 296 -17.99 0.27 -5.22
CA LYS A 296 -18.45 0.92 -6.46
C LYS A 296 -17.75 2.26 -6.69
N ALA A 297 -17.48 3.02 -5.65
CA ALA A 297 -16.71 4.26 -5.76
C ALA A 297 -15.23 3.98 -6.11
N MET A 298 -14.67 2.86 -5.65
CA MET A 298 -13.34 2.42 -6.08
C MET A 298 -13.32 1.95 -7.54
N GLU A 299 -14.36 1.24 -8.01
CA GLU A 299 -14.53 0.91 -9.43
C GLU A 299 -14.66 2.17 -10.30
N GLU A 300 -15.31 3.20 -9.78
CA GLU A 300 -15.50 4.47 -10.48
C GLU A 300 -14.16 5.18 -10.76
N ILE A 301 -13.15 5.05 -9.88
CA ILE A 301 -11.81 5.57 -10.16
C ILE A 301 -11.31 5.04 -11.50
N ALA A 302 -11.42 3.72 -11.72
CA ALA A 302 -10.95 3.09 -12.97
C ALA A 302 -11.73 3.56 -14.21
N LYS A 303 -12.97 4.01 -14.05
CA LYS A 303 -13.80 4.55 -15.14
C LYS A 303 -13.48 6.02 -15.45
N LEU A 304 -13.06 6.78 -14.44
CA LEU A 304 -12.79 8.22 -14.57
C LEU A 304 -11.37 8.52 -15.06
N VAL A 305 -10.39 7.64 -14.77
CA VAL A 305 -9.04 7.79 -15.31
C VAL A 305 -8.94 7.19 -16.71
N PRO A 306 -8.24 7.84 -17.67
CA PRO A 306 -8.18 7.37 -19.06
C PRO A 306 -7.60 5.95 -19.24
N ASN A 307 -6.65 5.55 -18.39
CA ASN A 307 -5.97 4.24 -18.45
C ASN A 307 -6.23 3.44 -17.17
N GLY A 308 -7.49 3.42 -16.72
CA GLY A 308 -7.90 2.78 -15.48
C GLY A 308 -8.22 1.30 -15.64
N GLN A 309 -7.87 0.52 -14.62
CA GLN A 309 -8.28 -0.87 -14.43
C GLN A 309 -8.82 -1.02 -13.01
N TYR A 310 -9.78 -1.93 -12.83
CA TYR A 310 -10.34 -2.25 -11.52
C TYR A 310 -10.07 -3.71 -11.16
N LEU A 311 -9.63 -3.93 -9.92
CA LEU A 311 -9.50 -5.25 -9.32
C LEU A 311 -10.49 -5.37 -8.16
N TYR A 312 -11.47 -6.23 -8.32
CA TYR A 312 -12.47 -6.50 -7.30
C TYR A 312 -12.09 -7.72 -6.45
N CYS A 313 -11.93 -7.50 -5.16
CA CYS A 313 -11.66 -8.53 -4.16
C CYS A 313 -12.99 -8.94 -3.49
N SER A 314 -13.64 -9.97 -4.02
CA SER A 314 -14.99 -10.39 -3.62
C SER A 314 -15.09 -10.93 -2.18
N LYS A 315 -13.96 -11.27 -1.57
CA LYS A 315 -13.86 -11.71 -0.18
C LYS A 315 -13.14 -10.68 0.70
N GLY A 316 -12.59 -9.63 0.07
CA GLY A 316 -11.76 -8.63 0.72
C GLY A 316 -12.54 -7.59 1.51
N SER A 317 -11.94 -7.10 2.58
CA SER A 317 -12.34 -5.90 3.32
C SER A 317 -11.35 -4.77 3.07
N HIS A 318 -11.19 -3.83 3.98
CA HIS A 318 -10.19 -2.76 3.88
C HIS A 318 -8.76 -3.29 3.73
N MET A 319 -8.46 -4.43 4.35
CA MET A 319 -7.19 -5.14 4.22
C MET A 319 -7.30 -6.33 3.27
N SER A 320 -7.77 -6.10 2.04
CA SER A 320 -7.96 -7.14 0.99
C SER A 320 -6.68 -7.93 0.70
N MET A 321 -5.48 -7.35 0.95
CA MET A 321 -4.19 -8.03 0.84
C MET A 321 -4.02 -9.17 1.85
N TYR A 322 -4.91 -9.28 2.84
CA TYR A 322 -4.94 -10.36 3.83
C TYR A 322 -6.13 -11.29 3.65
N ASP A 323 -7.36 -10.76 3.56
CA ASP A 323 -8.57 -11.59 3.57
C ASP A 323 -9.05 -12.02 2.16
N ASP A 324 -8.55 -11.40 1.08
CA ASP A 324 -8.64 -11.92 -0.28
C ASP A 324 -7.28 -11.94 -0.99
N GLN A 325 -6.29 -12.44 -0.29
CA GLN A 325 -4.87 -12.39 -0.65
C GLN A 325 -4.58 -12.89 -2.06
N GLN A 326 -5.16 -14.04 -2.44
CA GLN A 326 -4.92 -14.64 -3.75
C GLN A 326 -5.42 -13.74 -4.89
N THR A 327 -6.64 -13.21 -4.79
CA THR A 327 -7.20 -12.29 -5.79
C THR A 327 -6.37 -11.02 -5.87
N TYR A 328 -6.07 -10.43 -4.70
CA TYR A 328 -5.31 -9.20 -4.58
C TYR A 328 -3.95 -9.29 -5.28
N PHE A 329 -3.10 -10.24 -4.88
CA PHE A 329 -1.75 -10.33 -5.41
C PHE A 329 -1.70 -10.84 -6.85
N THR A 330 -2.60 -11.75 -7.27
CA THR A 330 -2.68 -12.18 -8.67
C THR A 330 -3.00 -11.00 -9.60
N GLY A 331 -3.98 -10.18 -9.23
CA GLY A 331 -4.39 -9.01 -10.02
C GLY A 331 -3.32 -7.93 -10.03
N LEU A 332 -2.74 -7.60 -8.87
CA LEU A 332 -1.68 -6.61 -8.72
C LEU A 332 -0.43 -6.98 -9.53
N ILE A 333 0.04 -8.21 -9.42
CA ILE A 333 1.20 -8.72 -10.17
C ILE A 333 0.94 -8.68 -11.68
N LYS A 334 -0.26 -9.08 -12.11
CA LYS A 334 -0.66 -9.00 -13.52
C LYS A 334 -0.59 -7.56 -14.05
N PHE A 335 -1.10 -6.59 -13.29
CA PHE A 335 -1.03 -5.17 -13.64
C PHE A 335 0.41 -4.69 -13.75
N ILE A 336 1.24 -4.93 -12.73
CA ILE A 336 2.65 -4.50 -12.71
C ILE A 336 3.42 -5.06 -13.91
N LYS A 337 3.28 -6.37 -14.21
CA LYS A 337 3.90 -6.99 -15.39
C LYS A 337 3.39 -6.42 -16.71
N GLY A 338 2.17 -5.93 -16.74
CA GLY A 338 1.55 -5.30 -17.90
C GLY A 338 2.15 -3.94 -18.26
N LEU A 339 2.85 -3.28 -17.33
CA LEU A 339 3.47 -1.97 -17.53
C LEU A 339 4.79 -2.02 -18.36
N ASP A 340 5.35 -3.20 -18.59
CA ASP A 340 6.57 -3.41 -19.37
C ASP A 340 6.31 -3.69 -20.87
N LYS A 341 5.06 -3.55 -21.34
CA LYS A 341 4.67 -3.80 -22.73
C LYS A 341 4.81 -2.57 -23.61
#